data_6f14c8038701f1f27648adb1053723b8
#
_entry.id   6f14c8038701f1f27648adb1053723b8
#
_cell.length_a   1.000
_cell.length_b   1.000
_cell.length_c   1.000
_cell.angle_alpha   90.00
_cell.angle_beta   90.00
_cell.angle_gamma   90.00
#
_symmetry.space_group_name_H-M   'P 1'
#
loop_
_entity.id
_entity.type
_entity.pdbx_description
1 polymer ?
#
loop_
_entity_poly.entity_id
_entity_poly.type
_entity_poly.pdbx_seq_one_letter_code
_entity_poly.pdbx_strand_id
1 'polypeptide(L)'
;GFGVEHTRTFTVDDERVSSTRVRTLLASGNFSAAARLLGRPYSLHGRVVRDQQLGRTIGVPTANLPLLPQPLTLRGVFAVVAELENGERYPGVANVGFRPTVGSERPTLEVHLLDFAGDLYGQRMTVYPCTRLRGEVKFDGLEALKAQIERDQARARHYFTAAVANHDYSLPLASAPLGREAMSSSAMSSSAASSNTISSDSSSADDAADTNNG
;
A
#
# COMPACT_ATOMS: atom_id res chain seq x y z
N GLY A 1 26.21 -46.45 -6.11
CA GLY A 1 26.54 -45.13 -6.66
C GLY A 1 25.25 -44.35 -6.93
N PHE A 2 25.24 -43.07 -6.69
CA PHE A 2 24.13 -42.18 -7.04
C PHE A 2 24.58 -41.30 -8.22
N GLY A 3 23.68 -41.08 -9.19
CA GLY A 3 23.88 -40.17 -10.29
C GLY A 3 23.64 -38.74 -9.85
N VAL A 4 24.45 -37.78 -10.29
CA VAL A 4 24.25 -36.36 -10.12
C VAL A 4 23.78 -35.80 -11.46
N GLU A 5 22.59 -35.30 -11.51
CA GLU A 5 22.06 -34.57 -12.67
C GLU A 5 22.12 -33.05 -12.41
N HIS A 6 22.70 -32.32 -13.34
CA HIS A 6 22.69 -30.85 -13.30
C HIS A 6 21.39 -30.33 -13.89
N THR A 7 20.63 -29.54 -13.11
CA THR A 7 19.48 -28.83 -13.66
C THR A 7 19.91 -27.87 -14.77
N ARG A 8 19.16 -27.84 -15.86
CA ARG A 8 19.40 -26.91 -16.97
C ARG A 8 19.29 -25.47 -16.47
N THR A 9 20.14 -24.60 -17.00
CA THR A 9 20.03 -23.16 -16.77
C THR A 9 18.70 -22.69 -17.33
N PHE A 10 17.91 -22.04 -16.49
CA PHE A 10 16.64 -21.41 -16.87
C PHE A 10 16.87 -19.92 -17.11
N THR A 11 16.41 -19.41 -18.25
CA THR A 11 16.51 -17.98 -18.62
C THR A 11 15.12 -17.40 -18.86
N VAL A 12 14.96 -16.12 -18.52
CA VAL A 12 13.79 -15.30 -18.85
C VAL A 12 14.31 -14.01 -19.45
N ASP A 13 13.83 -13.62 -20.61
CA ASP A 13 14.31 -12.44 -21.37
C ASP A 13 15.85 -12.43 -21.53
N ASP A 14 16.43 -13.58 -21.90
CA ASP A 14 17.87 -13.83 -22.00
C ASP A 14 18.67 -13.66 -20.71
N GLU A 15 18.01 -13.40 -19.59
CA GLU A 15 18.63 -13.27 -18.27
C GLU A 15 18.55 -14.60 -17.51
N ARG A 16 19.70 -15.05 -16.98
CA ARG A 16 19.75 -16.27 -16.14
C ARG A 16 18.99 -16.05 -14.83
N VAL A 17 18.02 -16.91 -14.56
CA VAL A 17 17.29 -16.95 -13.28
C VAL A 17 18.20 -17.55 -12.21
N SER A 18 18.44 -16.81 -11.14
CA SER A 18 19.16 -17.29 -9.95
C SER A 18 18.64 -16.65 -8.68
N SER A 19 18.75 -17.35 -7.56
CA SER A 19 18.35 -16.82 -6.25
C SER A 19 19.11 -15.53 -5.89
N THR A 20 20.37 -15.41 -6.28
CA THR A 20 21.17 -14.20 -6.05
C THR A 20 20.58 -13.03 -6.81
N ARG A 21 20.25 -13.22 -8.10
CA ARG A 21 19.67 -12.16 -8.93
C ARG A 21 18.31 -11.71 -8.39
N VAL A 22 17.44 -12.65 -8.04
CA VAL A 22 16.14 -12.35 -7.43
C VAL A 22 16.33 -11.54 -6.13
N ARG A 23 17.24 -11.94 -5.24
CA ARG A 23 17.49 -11.18 -4.00
C ARG A 23 18.00 -9.77 -4.27
N THR A 24 18.88 -9.58 -5.26
CA THR A 24 19.36 -8.25 -5.67
C THR A 24 18.20 -7.35 -6.13
N LEU A 25 17.31 -7.87 -6.97
CA LEU A 25 16.14 -7.14 -7.45
C LEU A 25 15.18 -6.77 -6.31
N LEU A 26 14.93 -7.70 -5.39
CA LEU A 26 14.10 -7.45 -4.21
C LEU A 26 14.74 -6.38 -3.31
N ALA A 27 16.04 -6.47 -3.04
CA ALA A 27 16.76 -5.51 -2.21
C ALA A 27 16.76 -4.09 -2.80
N SER A 28 16.80 -3.98 -4.14
CA SER A 28 16.68 -2.69 -4.84
C SER A 28 15.25 -2.18 -4.97
N GLY A 29 14.23 -2.97 -4.59
CA GLY A 29 12.82 -2.62 -4.75
C GLY A 29 12.26 -2.81 -6.16
N ASN A 30 13.00 -3.52 -7.04
CA ASN A 30 12.51 -3.83 -8.39
C ASN A 30 11.64 -5.09 -8.38
N PHE A 31 10.44 -4.96 -7.82
CA PHE A 31 9.51 -6.08 -7.63
C PHE A 31 8.98 -6.63 -8.94
N SER A 32 8.78 -5.79 -9.96
CA SER A 32 8.32 -6.23 -11.28
C SER A 32 9.33 -7.13 -11.97
N ALA A 33 10.61 -6.76 -11.96
CA ALA A 33 11.66 -7.61 -12.50
C ALA A 33 11.84 -8.90 -11.69
N ALA A 34 11.76 -8.83 -10.36
CA ALA A 34 11.79 -10.01 -9.51
C ALA A 34 10.62 -10.96 -9.81
N ALA A 35 9.41 -10.42 -10.03
CA ALA A 35 8.22 -11.20 -10.35
C ALA A 35 8.36 -11.93 -11.70
N ARG A 36 8.94 -11.28 -12.72
CA ARG A 36 9.22 -11.94 -14.02
C ARG A 36 10.14 -13.14 -13.84
N LEU A 37 11.23 -12.99 -13.08
CA LEU A 37 12.17 -14.10 -12.83
C LEU A 37 11.56 -15.22 -11.97
N LEU A 38 10.64 -14.86 -11.06
CA LEU A 38 9.94 -15.82 -10.18
C LEU A 38 8.74 -16.50 -10.86
N GLY A 39 8.23 -15.95 -11.97
CA GLY A 39 6.98 -16.35 -12.59
C GLY A 39 5.73 -16.00 -11.77
N ARG A 40 5.88 -15.23 -10.68
CA ARG A 40 4.79 -14.78 -9.80
C ARG A 40 5.23 -13.56 -8.99
N PRO A 41 4.29 -12.73 -8.48
CA PRO A 41 4.62 -11.69 -7.53
C PRO A 41 5.32 -12.25 -6.29
N TYR A 42 6.33 -11.52 -5.82
CA TYR A 42 6.95 -11.85 -4.53
C TYR A 42 5.99 -11.52 -3.41
N SER A 43 5.89 -12.39 -2.41
CA SER A 43 5.02 -12.17 -1.26
C SER A 43 5.66 -12.64 0.04
N LEU A 44 5.25 -11.99 1.12
CA LEU A 44 5.47 -12.40 2.49
C LEU A 44 4.12 -12.85 3.06
N HIS A 45 4.10 -13.88 3.88
CA HIS A 45 2.86 -14.35 4.48
C HIS A 45 3.08 -14.79 5.92
N GLY A 46 2.05 -14.68 6.70
CA GLY A 46 2.07 -15.06 8.10
C GLY A 46 0.68 -15.00 8.73
N ARG A 47 0.62 -15.34 10.00
CA ARG A 47 -0.56 -15.17 10.84
C ARG A 47 -0.40 -13.87 11.64
N VAL A 48 -1.44 -13.06 11.67
CA VAL A 48 -1.46 -11.82 12.45
C VAL A 48 -1.46 -12.14 13.93
N VAL A 49 -0.48 -11.65 14.66
CA VAL A 49 -0.35 -11.84 16.11
C VAL A 49 -0.57 -10.55 16.87
N ARG A 50 -0.97 -10.70 18.14
CA ARG A 50 -1.00 -9.57 19.08
C ARG A 50 0.42 -9.24 19.50
N ASP A 51 0.77 -7.97 19.43
CA ASP A 51 2.06 -7.44 19.84
C ASP A 51 1.85 -6.16 20.68
N GLN A 52 2.87 -5.36 20.94
CA GLN A 52 2.85 -4.17 21.82
C GLN A 52 1.81 -3.11 21.45
N GLN A 53 1.21 -3.19 20.26
CA GLN A 53 0.12 -2.34 19.78
C GLN A 53 0.45 -0.82 19.78
N LEU A 54 1.72 -0.45 19.72
CA LEU A 54 2.16 0.95 19.69
C LEU A 54 1.50 1.76 18.59
N GLY A 55 1.30 1.17 17.42
CA GLY A 55 0.58 1.81 16.31
C GLY A 55 -0.84 2.22 16.68
N ARG A 56 -1.55 1.41 17.48
CA ARG A 56 -2.91 1.72 17.93
C ARG A 56 -2.96 2.95 18.83
N THR A 57 -1.95 3.17 19.67
CA THR A 57 -1.89 4.34 20.58
C THR A 57 -1.71 5.65 19.83
N ILE A 58 -1.17 5.61 18.62
CA ILE A 58 -0.96 6.78 17.75
C ILE A 58 -1.99 6.88 16.62
N GLY A 59 -3.07 6.08 16.66
CA GLY A 59 -4.11 6.10 15.63
C GLY A 59 -3.77 5.37 14.34
N VAL A 60 -2.68 4.60 14.31
CA VAL A 60 -2.23 3.82 13.13
C VAL A 60 -2.13 2.34 13.50
N PRO A 61 -3.26 1.62 13.60
CA PRO A 61 -3.23 0.20 13.94
C PRO A 61 -2.46 -0.60 12.89
N THR A 62 -1.57 -1.49 13.37
CA THR A 62 -0.76 -2.36 12.52
C THR A 62 -1.02 -3.82 12.81
N ALA A 63 -1.11 -4.63 11.75
CA ALA A 63 -1.07 -6.08 11.82
C ALA A 63 0.39 -6.53 11.90
N ASN A 64 0.74 -7.31 12.91
CA ASN A 64 2.09 -7.81 13.12
C ASN A 64 2.18 -9.27 12.66
N LEU A 65 3.08 -9.53 11.73
CA LEU A 65 3.36 -10.86 11.19
C LEU A 65 4.81 -11.25 11.55
N PRO A 66 5.01 -12.18 12.48
CA PRO A 66 6.33 -12.73 12.73
C PRO A 66 6.82 -13.47 11.49
N LEU A 67 8.01 -13.13 11.04
CA LEU A 67 8.67 -13.80 9.93
C LEU A 67 9.58 -14.92 10.45
N LEU A 68 9.81 -15.92 9.60
CA LEU A 68 10.77 -16.97 9.92
C LEU A 68 12.17 -16.38 10.07
N PRO A 69 13.01 -16.91 10.99
CA PRO A 69 14.37 -16.46 11.18
C PRO A 69 15.26 -16.89 9.99
N GLN A 70 15.22 -16.12 8.94
CA GLN A 70 16.02 -16.28 7.74
C GLN A 70 16.53 -14.91 7.28
N PRO A 71 17.61 -14.84 6.49
CA PRO A 71 18.09 -13.56 5.98
C PRO A 71 17.00 -12.83 5.22
N LEU A 72 16.55 -11.69 5.74
CA LEU A 72 15.59 -10.84 5.05
C LEU A 72 16.28 -10.10 3.91
N THR A 73 15.75 -10.27 2.72
CA THR A 73 16.18 -9.52 1.54
C THR A 73 15.55 -8.12 1.51
N LEU A 74 14.35 -7.98 2.09
CA LEU A 74 13.64 -6.70 2.17
C LEU A 74 13.88 -6.05 3.53
N ARG A 75 14.22 -4.76 3.53
CA ARG A 75 14.31 -3.90 4.73
C ARG A 75 13.80 -2.50 4.40
N GLY A 76 13.01 -1.93 5.30
CA GLY A 76 12.45 -0.59 5.14
C GLY A 76 10.93 -0.57 5.04
N VAL A 77 10.41 0.53 4.51
CA VAL A 77 8.98 0.79 4.40
C VAL A 77 8.54 0.73 2.95
N PHE A 78 7.43 0.06 2.71
CA PHE A 78 6.92 -0.27 1.37
C PHE A 78 5.44 0.07 1.26
N ALA A 79 5.00 0.52 0.09
CA ALA A 79 3.61 0.41 -0.29
C ALA A 79 3.33 -1.05 -0.68
N VAL A 80 2.27 -1.62 -0.14
CA VAL A 80 1.95 -3.05 -0.29
C VAL A 80 0.48 -3.27 -0.60
N VAL A 81 0.17 -4.39 -1.23
CA VAL A 81 -1.17 -4.96 -1.24
C VAL A 81 -1.19 -6.10 -0.23
N ALA A 82 -2.14 -6.08 0.68
CA ALA A 82 -2.38 -7.17 1.62
C ALA A 82 -3.65 -7.93 1.23
N GLU A 83 -3.52 -9.23 1.09
CA GLU A 83 -4.61 -10.16 0.85
C GLU A 83 -4.97 -10.88 2.14
N LEU A 84 -6.22 -10.79 2.53
CA LEU A 84 -6.77 -11.44 3.72
C LEU A 84 -7.18 -12.88 3.44
N GLU A 85 -7.49 -13.63 4.49
CA GLU A 85 -7.88 -15.04 4.39
C GLU A 85 -9.18 -15.26 3.60
N ASN A 86 -10.06 -14.26 3.54
CA ASN A 86 -11.29 -14.27 2.74
C ASN A 86 -11.07 -13.89 1.25
N GLY A 87 -9.82 -13.62 0.84
CA GLY A 87 -9.45 -13.21 -0.51
C GLY A 87 -9.60 -11.72 -0.80
N GLU A 88 -10.10 -10.93 0.14
CA GLU A 88 -10.15 -9.47 -0.02
C GLU A 88 -8.74 -8.88 0.01
N ARG A 89 -8.54 -7.83 -0.79
CA ARG A 89 -7.25 -7.14 -0.92
C ARG A 89 -7.38 -5.68 -0.54
N TYR A 90 -6.42 -5.22 0.24
CA TYR A 90 -6.34 -3.85 0.72
C TYR A 90 -4.99 -3.25 0.41
N PRO A 91 -4.95 -1.98 -0.05
CA PRO A 91 -3.71 -1.22 -0.10
C PRO A 91 -3.22 -0.96 1.32
N GLY A 92 -1.91 -0.87 1.49
CA GLY A 92 -1.33 -0.66 2.80
C GLY A 92 0.09 -0.12 2.76
N VAL A 93 0.60 0.16 3.95
CA VAL A 93 2.01 0.48 4.21
C VAL A 93 2.58 -0.61 5.10
N ALA A 94 3.70 -1.18 4.73
CA ALA A 94 4.37 -2.20 5.52
C ALA A 94 5.79 -1.77 5.90
N ASN A 95 6.17 -2.04 7.14
CA ASN A 95 7.54 -1.97 7.62
C ASN A 95 8.11 -3.38 7.76
N VAL A 96 9.21 -3.64 7.08
CA VAL A 96 9.99 -4.88 7.18
C VAL A 96 11.29 -4.55 7.89
N GLY A 97 11.47 -5.10 9.06
CA GLY A 97 12.62 -4.78 9.90
C GLY A 97 12.98 -5.90 10.86
N PHE A 98 13.85 -5.56 11.81
CA PHE A 98 14.23 -6.46 12.87
C PHE A 98 13.84 -5.86 14.21
N ARG A 99 13.32 -6.69 15.09
CA ARG A 99 13.13 -6.32 16.49
C ARG A 99 14.25 -6.89 17.34
N PRO A 100 14.88 -6.05 18.16
CA PRO A 100 15.75 -6.56 19.21
C PRO A 100 14.93 -7.40 20.19
N THR A 101 15.35 -8.62 20.41
CA THR A 101 14.84 -9.49 21.49
C THR A 101 16.01 -9.92 22.35
N VAL A 102 15.72 -10.41 23.55
CA VAL A 102 16.79 -10.91 24.43
C VAL A 102 17.54 -12.02 23.69
N GLY A 103 18.79 -11.74 23.31
CA GLY A 103 19.70 -12.70 22.69
C GLY A 103 19.57 -12.88 21.17
N SER A 104 18.63 -12.21 20.48
CA SER A 104 18.51 -12.29 19.01
C SER A 104 17.71 -11.14 18.40
N GLU A 105 17.93 -10.87 17.13
CA GLU A 105 17.04 -10.03 16.31
C GLU A 105 16.03 -10.92 15.60
N ARG A 106 14.75 -10.61 15.76
CA ARG A 106 13.70 -11.31 15.02
C ARG A 106 13.18 -10.47 13.86
N PRO A 107 13.11 -11.02 12.65
CA PRO A 107 12.50 -10.34 11.53
C PRO A 107 11.00 -10.18 11.76
N THR A 108 10.48 -8.98 11.54
CA THR A 108 9.07 -8.63 11.68
C THR A 108 8.56 -7.93 10.44
N LEU A 109 7.28 -8.14 10.17
CA LEU A 109 6.51 -7.44 9.16
C LEU A 109 5.32 -6.79 9.87
N GLU A 110 5.28 -5.48 9.85
CA GLU A 110 4.19 -4.68 10.41
C GLU A 110 3.43 -4.03 9.25
N VAL A 111 2.13 -4.30 9.16
CA VAL A 111 1.29 -3.84 8.05
C VAL A 111 0.17 -2.97 8.57
N HIS A 112 0.09 -1.74 8.07
CA HIS A 112 -1.05 -0.86 8.24
C HIS A 112 -1.88 -0.89 6.95
N LEU A 113 -3.13 -1.36 7.05
CA LEU A 113 -4.08 -1.35 5.94
C LEU A 113 -4.72 0.04 5.83
N LEU A 114 -4.70 0.60 4.64
CA LEU A 114 -5.33 1.88 4.38
C LEU A 114 -6.85 1.69 4.32
N ASP A 115 -7.59 2.58 5.00
CA ASP A 115 -9.05 2.62 4.99
C ASP A 115 -9.73 1.31 5.42
N PHE A 116 -9.06 0.54 6.26
CA PHE A 116 -9.58 -0.71 6.82
C PHE A 116 -10.03 -0.54 8.26
N ALA A 117 -11.22 -1.05 8.56
CA ALA A 117 -11.72 -1.17 9.92
C ALA A 117 -12.12 -2.64 10.19
N GLY A 118 -11.47 -3.27 11.15
CA GLY A 118 -11.76 -4.67 11.50
C GLY A 118 -10.71 -5.27 12.42
N ASP A 119 -10.98 -6.50 12.86
CA ASP A 119 -10.04 -7.32 13.64
C ASP A 119 -9.40 -8.37 12.74
N LEU A 120 -8.07 -8.35 12.71
CA LEU A 120 -7.25 -9.25 11.89
C LEU A 120 -6.51 -10.31 12.73
N TYR A 121 -6.62 -10.25 14.06
CA TYR A 121 -5.87 -11.19 14.90
C TYR A 121 -6.21 -12.65 14.63
N GLY A 122 -5.18 -13.47 14.49
CA GLY A 122 -5.32 -14.88 14.19
C GLY A 122 -5.56 -15.21 12.72
N GLN A 123 -5.91 -14.24 11.87
CA GLN A 123 -6.11 -14.44 10.43
C GLN A 123 -4.78 -14.62 9.70
N ARG A 124 -4.80 -15.31 8.58
CA ARG A 124 -3.67 -15.37 7.65
C ARG A 124 -3.71 -14.14 6.74
N MET A 125 -2.54 -13.61 6.47
CA MET A 125 -2.38 -12.47 5.57
C MET A 125 -1.20 -12.74 4.63
N THR A 126 -1.40 -12.44 3.34
CA THR A 126 -0.35 -12.43 2.32
C THR A 126 -0.08 -10.98 1.91
N VAL A 127 1.17 -10.57 1.93
CA VAL A 127 1.59 -9.20 1.68
C VAL A 127 2.48 -9.14 0.46
N TYR A 128 2.07 -8.39 -0.54
CA TYR A 128 2.77 -8.17 -1.81
C TYR A 128 3.41 -6.78 -1.81
N PRO A 129 4.74 -6.66 -1.68
CA PRO A 129 5.42 -5.37 -1.82
C PRO A 129 5.30 -4.87 -3.27
N CYS A 130 4.89 -3.61 -3.42
CA CYS A 130 4.67 -2.98 -4.72
C CYS A 130 5.77 -1.96 -5.05
N THR A 131 6.09 -1.08 -4.10
CA THR A 131 7.18 -0.12 -4.24
C THR A 131 7.82 0.21 -2.91
N ARG A 132 9.11 0.56 -2.93
CA ARG A 132 9.82 1.00 -1.73
C ARG A 132 9.55 2.48 -1.48
N LEU A 133 9.04 2.81 -0.31
CA LEU A 133 8.81 4.19 0.11
C LEU A 133 10.07 4.82 0.71
N ARG A 134 10.77 4.10 1.59
CA ARG A 134 12.03 4.52 2.23
C ARG A 134 12.76 3.38 2.91
N GLY A 135 13.98 3.65 3.35
CA GLY A 135 14.70 2.81 4.31
C GLY A 135 14.20 2.95 5.74
N GLU A 136 14.79 2.18 6.67
CA GLU A 136 14.58 2.35 8.10
C GLU A 136 15.19 3.67 8.58
N VAL A 137 14.48 4.39 9.45
CA VAL A 137 14.93 5.65 10.05
C VAL A 137 14.63 5.59 11.55
N LYS A 138 15.54 6.06 12.37
CA LYS A 138 15.29 6.32 13.79
C LYS A 138 14.67 7.70 13.96
N PHE A 139 13.74 7.82 14.90
CA PHE A 139 13.03 9.06 15.15
C PHE A 139 13.31 9.54 16.57
N ASP A 140 13.48 10.84 16.73
CA ASP A 140 13.77 11.50 18.03
C ASP A 140 12.50 11.77 18.83
N GLY A 141 11.45 10.96 18.65
CA GLY A 141 10.22 11.06 19.41
C GLY A 141 8.99 10.61 18.64
N LEU A 142 7.89 10.57 19.37
CA LEU A 142 6.61 10.04 18.86
C LEU A 142 6.01 10.93 17.77
N GLU A 143 6.12 12.25 17.91
CA GLU A 143 5.57 13.21 16.93
C GLU A 143 6.30 13.12 15.59
N ALA A 144 7.63 13.00 15.59
CA ALA A 144 8.42 12.80 14.38
C ALA A 144 8.06 11.48 13.67
N LEU A 145 7.88 10.41 14.45
CA LEU A 145 7.42 9.11 13.95
C LEU A 145 6.03 9.23 13.31
N LYS A 146 5.07 9.86 14.00
CA LYS A 146 3.69 10.04 13.52
C LYS A 146 3.66 10.82 12.20
N ALA A 147 4.34 11.96 12.16
CA ALA A 147 4.45 12.78 10.95
C ALA A 147 5.08 12.01 9.78
N GLN A 148 6.04 11.10 10.04
CA GLN A 148 6.62 10.27 9.01
C GLN A 148 5.64 9.19 8.53
N ILE A 149 4.89 8.57 9.43
CA ILE A 149 3.85 7.58 9.07
C ILE A 149 2.80 8.22 8.17
N GLU A 150 2.34 9.42 8.49
CA GLU A 150 1.38 10.17 7.65
C GLU A 150 1.93 10.43 6.24
N ARG A 151 3.21 10.83 6.12
CA ARG A 151 3.87 10.98 4.83
C ARG A 151 3.97 9.66 4.06
N ASP A 152 4.28 8.56 4.74
CA ASP A 152 4.37 7.24 4.11
C ASP A 152 2.99 6.78 3.60
N GLN A 153 1.93 7.00 4.37
CA GLN A 153 0.55 6.71 3.96
C GLN A 153 0.15 7.56 2.74
N ALA A 154 0.43 8.87 2.75
CA ALA A 154 0.13 9.75 1.63
C ALA A 154 0.85 9.32 0.35
N ARG A 155 2.13 8.92 0.45
CA ARG A 155 2.90 8.39 -0.69
C ARG A 155 2.33 7.07 -1.20
N ALA A 156 1.91 6.18 -0.31
CA ALA A 156 1.28 4.92 -0.69
C ALA A 156 -0.05 5.16 -1.41
N ARG A 157 -0.92 6.05 -0.90
CA ARG A 157 -2.18 6.43 -1.55
C ARG A 157 -1.93 7.00 -2.95
N HIS A 158 -0.98 7.91 -3.08
CA HIS A 158 -0.61 8.49 -4.38
C HIS A 158 -0.16 7.40 -5.36
N TYR A 159 0.70 6.47 -4.92
CA TYR A 159 1.15 5.34 -5.73
C TYR A 159 -0.01 4.49 -6.25
N PHE A 160 -0.94 4.09 -5.38
CA PHE A 160 -2.08 3.25 -5.79
C PHE A 160 -3.08 3.99 -6.67
N THR A 161 -3.32 5.29 -6.43
CA THR A 161 -4.17 6.12 -7.31
C THR A 161 -3.58 6.22 -8.71
N ALA A 162 -2.27 6.46 -8.82
CA ALA A 162 -1.58 6.52 -10.10
C ALA A 162 -1.58 5.16 -10.82
N ALA A 163 -1.37 4.06 -10.11
CA ALA A 163 -1.38 2.72 -10.68
C ALA A 163 -2.75 2.34 -11.23
N VAL A 164 -3.82 2.66 -10.53
CA VAL A 164 -5.21 2.44 -11.00
C VAL A 164 -5.49 3.30 -12.24
N ALA A 165 -5.10 4.57 -12.23
CA ALA A 165 -5.28 5.46 -13.38
C ALA A 165 -4.54 4.99 -14.63
N ASN A 166 -3.37 4.38 -14.45
CA ASN A 166 -2.54 3.85 -15.55
C ASN A 166 -2.90 2.42 -15.96
N HIS A 167 -3.96 1.82 -15.41
CA HIS A 167 -4.35 0.43 -15.66
C HIS A 167 -3.18 -0.55 -15.47
N ASP A 168 -2.39 -0.35 -14.42
CA ASP A 168 -1.26 -1.23 -14.11
C ASP A 168 -1.76 -2.55 -13.49
N TYR A 169 -2.09 -3.49 -14.36
CA TYR A 169 -2.52 -4.84 -14.00
C TYR A 169 -1.38 -5.74 -13.50
N SER A 170 -0.15 -5.25 -13.48
CA SER A 170 0.98 -5.99 -12.90
C SER A 170 0.92 -6.05 -11.38
N LEU A 171 0.15 -5.14 -10.78
CA LEU A 171 -0.11 -5.14 -9.35
C LEU A 171 -1.06 -6.28 -8.95
N PRO A 172 -0.85 -6.90 -7.80
CA PRO A 172 -1.75 -7.91 -7.27
C PRO A 172 -3.16 -7.39 -6.94
N LEU A 173 -3.47 -6.13 -7.27
CA LEU A 173 -4.80 -5.52 -7.15
C LEU A 173 -5.78 -5.97 -8.23
N ALA A 174 -5.28 -6.39 -9.40
CA ALA A 174 -6.09 -6.51 -10.62
C ALA A 174 -7.04 -7.72 -10.66
N SER A 175 -6.99 -8.63 -9.70
CA SER A 175 -7.76 -9.89 -9.75
C SER A 175 -8.72 -10.14 -8.58
N ALA A 176 -8.91 -9.18 -7.67
CA ALA A 176 -9.86 -9.31 -6.57
C ALA A 176 -10.61 -8.01 -6.30
N PRO A 177 -11.87 -8.05 -5.81
CA PRO A 177 -12.58 -6.83 -5.43
C PRO A 177 -11.79 -6.11 -4.33
N LEU A 178 -11.43 -4.87 -4.58
CA LEU A 178 -11.03 -3.94 -3.54
C LEU A 178 -12.22 -3.78 -2.60
N GLY A 179 -11.99 -3.84 -1.29
CA GLY A 179 -13.04 -3.61 -0.30
C GLY A 179 -13.83 -2.35 -0.66
N ARG A 180 -15.15 -2.43 -0.69
CA ARG A 180 -16.08 -1.47 -1.32
C ARG A 180 -15.99 -0.02 -0.81
N GLU A 181 -15.30 0.24 0.29
CA GLU A 181 -15.26 1.57 0.91
C GLU A 181 -14.01 2.42 0.58
N ALA A 182 -12.94 1.80 0.07
CA ALA A 182 -11.69 2.51 -0.19
C ALA A 182 -11.73 3.48 -1.38
N MET A 183 -12.77 3.46 -2.22
CA MET A 183 -12.84 4.24 -3.46
C MET A 183 -13.89 5.35 -3.47
N SER A 184 -14.74 5.49 -2.45
CA SER A 184 -15.87 6.46 -2.52
C SER A 184 -15.52 7.90 -2.09
N SER A 185 -14.40 8.12 -1.42
CA SER A 185 -14.07 9.45 -0.86
C SER A 185 -13.33 10.39 -1.82
N SER A 186 -12.75 9.89 -2.91
CA SER A 186 -11.95 10.71 -3.84
C SER A 186 -12.71 11.22 -5.08
N ALA A 187 -13.90 10.71 -5.36
CA ALA A 187 -14.63 11.03 -6.60
C ALA A 187 -15.67 12.14 -6.45
N MET A 188 -15.91 12.67 -5.24
CA MET A 188 -16.99 13.66 -5.02
C MET A 188 -16.53 15.11 -4.88
N SER A 189 -15.24 15.43 -5.04
CA SER A 189 -14.77 16.82 -4.90
C SER A 189 -14.43 17.54 -6.21
N SER A 190 -14.70 16.98 -7.39
CA SER A 190 -14.36 17.63 -8.67
C SER A 190 -15.54 18.02 -9.59
N SER A 191 -16.80 17.97 -9.12
CA SER A 191 -17.93 18.31 -9.98
C SER A 191 -18.75 19.54 -9.56
N ALA A 192 -18.17 20.45 -8.79
CA ALA A 192 -18.83 21.70 -8.40
C ALA A 192 -18.03 22.94 -8.81
N ALA A 193 -17.71 23.07 -10.10
CA ALA A 193 -17.29 24.34 -10.69
C ALA A 193 -17.41 24.28 -12.21
N SER A 194 -18.60 24.50 -12.76
CA SER A 194 -18.81 25.12 -14.07
C SER A 194 -20.27 24.98 -14.50
N SER A 195 -21.07 25.96 -14.19
CA SER A 195 -22.17 26.42 -15.06
C SER A 195 -22.74 27.71 -14.48
N ASN A 196 -22.11 28.82 -14.85
CA ASN A 196 -22.79 30.11 -14.87
C ASN A 196 -22.44 30.75 -16.20
N THR A 197 -23.33 30.59 -17.19
CA THR A 197 -23.29 31.30 -18.45
C THR A 197 -24.68 31.85 -18.72
N ILE A 198 -24.83 33.13 -18.52
CA ILE A 198 -25.50 34.15 -19.34
C ILE A 198 -26.75 33.68 -20.12
N SER A 199 -27.89 34.30 -19.81
CA SER A 199 -28.82 34.74 -20.83
C SER A 199 -29.48 36.04 -20.37
N SER A 200 -29.14 37.09 -21.10
CA SER A 200 -29.88 38.33 -21.27
C SER A 200 -31.19 38.05 -21.96
N ASP A 201 -32.29 38.65 -21.56
CA ASP A 201 -33.05 39.50 -22.49
C ASP A 201 -34.23 40.19 -21.80
N SER A 202 -34.22 41.43 -21.96
CA SER A 202 -35.21 42.45 -22.35
C SER A 202 -36.66 42.34 -21.86
N SER A 203 -37.10 43.50 -21.55
CA SER A 203 -38.39 44.13 -21.96
C SER A 203 -39.31 44.57 -20.84
N SER A 204 -39.32 45.84 -20.76
CA SER A 204 -40.43 46.79 -20.80
C SER A 204 -41.40 46.86 -19.64
N ALA A 205 -41.36 48.02 -19.11
CA ALA A 205 -42.43 49.06 -19.16
C ALA A 205 -43.50 49.04 -18.07
N ASP A 206 -43.66 50.24 -17.60
CA ASP A 206 -44.87 50.95 -17.09
C ASP A 206 -45.37 50.54 -15.70
N ASP A 207 -45.55 51.46 -14.92
CA ASP A 207 -46.28 52.69 -14.81
C ASP A 207 -46.70 52.99 -13.34
N ALA A 208 -46.59 54.18 -13.00
CA ALA A 208 -47.46 55.00 -12.16
C ALA A 208 -47.58 54.78 -10.63
N ALA A 209 -47.19 55.90 -10.04
CA ALA A 209 -47.95 56.68 -9.05
C ALA A 209 -48.18 56.05 -7.67
N ASP A 210 -47.90 56.70 -6.67
CA ASP A 210 -48.32 57.96 -6.10
C ASP A 210 -48.37 57.86 -4.57
N THR A 211 -48.04 58.96 -3.96
CA THR A 211 -48.50 59.47 -2.65
C THR A 211 -48.12 58.74 -1.36
N ASN A 212 -47.36 59.40 -0.59
CA ASN A 212 -47.68 60.38 0.46
C ASN A 212 -47.67 59.83 1.92
N ASN A 213 -46.92 60.57 2.69
CA ASN A 213 -47.20 60.98 4.07
C ASN A 213 -46.84 60.08 5.25
N GLY A 214 -46.05 60.68 6.07
CA GLY A 214 -45.95 60.33 7.47
C GLY A 214 -44.56 60.62 8.03
#